data_308f7bc942708f1b4a6c795b3231a3b4
#
_entry.id   308f7bc942708f1b4a6c795b3231a3b4
#
_cell.length_a   1.000
_cell.length_b   1.000
_cell.length_c   1.000
_cell.angle_alpha   90.00
_cell.angle_beta   90.00
_cell.angle_gamma   90.00
#
_symmetry.space_group_name_H-M   'P 1'
#
loop_
_entity.id
_entity.type
_entity.pdbx_description
1 polymer ?
#
loop_
_entity_poly.entity_id
_entity_poly.type
_entity_poly.pdbx_seq_one_letter_code
_entity_poly.pdbx_strand_id
1 'polypeptide(L)'
;MSFEQSRLSRRTLLVASALLPLAGGAAEASAATAGRAKEYYDRAARMAGDDPVLRQLVKALSPGAAIPEVKAPKPLKIFDNVAVVSTGFVSATALLTSGGVILIDALGSPDDAKKIIVPELRSLGVDPSTIKYVVAAHGHSDHFGGAQYLADQYGARVMMAPADWRLVAADRPANAPKRDLDIADGQRLTLGDTTVTFHNTPGHTPGTVSPIFPVRWKGQRHTAMLWGGTNPPTATKDKRTYLASVLAFTARMRQAGVDVELNNHGLCDNGLARMEELRGGSSGAGNPFVIGAPRAQRFMKVMETMMRGRIASDQEASTGTRPAAGSAGPVRSIPDCC
;
A
#
# COMPACT_ATOMS: atom_id res chain seq x y z
N MET A 1 60.23 -8.75 75.75
CA MET A 1 59.31 -7.78 75.13
C MET A 1 58.17 -8.58 74.54
N SER A 2 57.07 -8.64 75.32
CA SER A 2 55.85 -9.41 74.98
C SER A 2 54.98 -8.63 74.07
N PHE A 3 54.43 -9.28 73.07
CA PHE A 3 53.29 -8.77 72.30
C PHE A 3 52.13 -9.71 72.47
N GLU A 4 51.12 -9.17 73.09
CA GLU A 4 49.86 -9.80 73.41
C GLU A 4 48.93 -9.90 72.20
N GLN A 5 48.44 -11.09 71.84
CA GLN A 5 47.47 -11.31 70.77
C GLN A 5 46.06 -11.19 71.32
N SER A 6 45.31 -10.18 70.97
CA SER A 6 43.88 -10.08 71.21
C SER A 6 43.10 -10.81 70.14
N ARG A 7 42.31 -11.80 70.55
CA ARG A 7 41.37 -12.57 69.71
C ARG A 7 40.08 -11.76 69.52
N LEU A 8 39.76 -11.43 68.27
CA LEU A 8 38.49 -10.88 67.88
C LEU A 8 37.54 -12.02 67.40
N SER A 9 36.43 -12.11 68.07
CA SER A 9 35.32 -13.06 67.84
C SER A 9 34.65 -12.74 66.49
N ARG A 10 34.51 -13.77 65.63
CA ARG A 10 33.71 -13.71 64.42
C ARG A 10 32.23 -13.91 64.77
N ARG A 11 31.42 -12.84 64.73
CA ARG A 11 29.96 -12.94 64.67
C ARG A 11 29.54 -13.12 63.20
N THR A 12 28.97 -14.28 62.92
CA THR A 12 28.36 -14.60 61.60
C THR A 12 27.04 -13.87 61.50
N LEU A 13 26.96 -12.85 60.64
CA LEU A 13 25.68 -12.27 60.22
C LEU A 13 25.08 -13.15 59.12
N LEU A 14 23.99 -13.82 59.43
CA LEU A 14 23.11 -14.44 58.44
C LEU A 14 22.26 -13.33 57.82
N VAL A 15 22.59 -12.96 56.59
CA VAL A 15 21.74 -12.11 55.73
C VAL A 15 20.73 -13.04 55.07
N ALA A 16 19.50 -13.05 55.53
CA ALA A 16 18.39 -13.71 54.83
C ALA A 16 18.01 -12.86 53.61
N SER A 17 18.45 -13.29 52.44
CA SER A 17 18.02 -12.74 51.15
C SER A 17 16.58 -13.20 50.90
N ALA A 18 15.62 -12.30 51.11
CA ALA A 18 14.24 -12.50 50.66
C ALA A 18 14.18 -12.38 49.13
N LEU A 19 14.09 -13.48 48.44
CA LEU A 19 13.70 -13.55 47.03
C LEU A 19 12.21 -13.22 46.93
N LEU A 20 11.89 -11.96 46.65
CA LEU A 20 10.54 -11.58 46.18
C LEU A 20 10.33 -12.15 44.76
N PRO A 21 9.20 -12.79 44.51
CA PRO A 21 8.96 -13.33 43.15
C PRO A 21 8.68 -12.21 42.17
N LEU A 22 9.51 -12.09 41.12
CA LEU A 22 9.32 -11.26 39.93
C LEU A 22 8.19 -11.78 39.02
N ALA A 23 7.09 -12.30 39.58
CA ALA A 23 5.97 -12.83 38.80
C ALA A 23 4.93 -11.78 38.42
N GLY A 24 4.95 -10.59 39.03
CA GLY A 24 3.95 -9.53 38.78
C GLY A 24 4.14 -8.82 37.44
N GLY A 25 5.39 -8.57 37.05
CA GLY A 25 5.67 -7.75 35.86
C GLY A 25 5.29 -8.36 34.50
N ALA A 26 5.33 -9.68 34.38
CA ALA A 26 4.94 -10.36 33.15
C ALA A 26 3.41 -10.42 32.96
N ALA A 27 2.66 -10.60 34.01
CA ALA A 27 1.19 -10.60 33.97
C ALA A 27 0.62 -9.20 33.69
N GLU A 28 1.20 -8.15 34.28
CA GLU A 28 0.80 -6.76 34.01
C GLU A 28 1.17 -6.30 32.62
N ALA A 29 2.35 -6.69 32.07
CA ALA A 29 2.72 -6.43 30.70
C ALA A 29 1.83 -7.18 29.70
N SER A 30 1.41 -8.40 30.03
CA SER A 30 0.47 -9.21 29.23
C SER A 30 -0.95 -8.61 29.23
N ALA A 31 -1.44 -8.14 30.38
CA ALA A 31 -2.74 -7.47 30.48
C ALA A 31 -2.75 -6.11 29.74
N ALA A 32 -1.64 -5.37 29.77
CA ALA A 32 -1.50 -4.08 29.06
C ALA A 32 -1.45 -4.21 27.54
N THR A 33 -1.15 -5.40 26.99
CA THR A 33 -1.16 -5.66 25.54
C THR A 33 -2.49 -6.22 25.03
N ALA A 34 -3.28 -6.86 25.90
CA ALA A 34 -4.58 -7.43 25.53
C ALA A 34 -5.58 -6.35 25.09
N GLY A 35 -6.12 -6.49 23.89
CA GLY A 35 -7.10 -5.56 23.31
C GLY A 35 -6.52 -4.32 22.64
N ARG A 36 -5.20 -4.14 22.64
CA ARG A 36 -4.54 -2.99 21.99
C ARG A 36 -4.76 -2.95 20.49
N ALA A 37 -4.77 -4.12 19.84
CA ALA A 37 -5.09 -4.23 18.42
C ALA A 37 -6.50 -3.71 18.14
N LYS A 38 -7.48 -4.12 18.96
CA LYS A 38 -8.86 -3.66 18.84
C LYS A 38 -8.99 -2.14 18.97
N GLU A 39 -8.26 -1.53 19.91
CA GLU A 39 -8.25 -0.07 20.07
C GLU A 39 -7.80 0.66 18.81
N TYR A 40 -6.78 0.13 18.12
CA TYR A 40 -6.33 0.69 16.84
C TYR A 40 -7.40 0.56 15.75
N TYR A 41 -8.03 -0.61 15.60
CA TYR A 41 -9.08 -0.82 14.61
C TYR A 41 -10.30 0.06 14.89
N ASP A 42 -10.76 0.13 16.13
CA ASP A 42 -11.85 1.03 16.53
C ASP A 42 -11.52 2.50 16.28
N ARG A 43 -10.27 2.90 16.53
CA ARG A 43 -9.79 4.26 16.24
C ARG A 43 -9.79 4.54 14.75
N ALA A 44 -9.32 3.61 13.92
CA ALA A 44 -9.34 3.75 12.46
C ALA A 44 -10.77 3.87 11.95
N ALA A 45 -11.70 3.07 12.47
CA ALA A 45 -13.12 3.13 12.11
C ALA A 45 -13.75 4.48 12.49
N ARG A 46 -13.45 5.01 13.71
CA ARG A 46 -13.91 6.35 14.10
C ARG A 46 -13.32 7.46 13.22
N MET A 47 -12.05 7.34 12.80
CA MET A 47 -11.41 8.30 11.89
C MET A 47 -12.02 8.27 10.49
N ALA A 48 -12.47 7.09 10.05
CA ALA A 48 -13.16 6.93 8.77
C ALA A 48 -14.57 7.55 8.81
N GLY A 49 -15.28 7.45 9.94
CA GLY A 49 -16.65 7.95 10.08
C GLY A 49 -17.55 7.43 8.97
N ASP A 50 -18.28 8.33 8.30
CA ASP A 50 -19.16 8.00 7.17
C ASP A 50 -18.51 8.20 5.79
N ASP A 51 -17.21 8.50 5.76
CA ASP A 51 -16.45 8.70 4.53
C ASP A 51 -16.32 7.37 3.76
N PRO A 52 -16.89 7.22 2.54
CA PRO A 52 -16.90 5.95 1.83
C PRO A 52 -15.51 5.49 1.41
N VAL A 53 -14.58 6.41 1.11
CA VAL A 53 -13.19 6.09 0.76
C VAL A 53 -12.46 5.52 1.97
N LEU A 54 -12.57 6.20 3.12
CA LEU A 54 -11.89 5.79 4.35
C LEU A 54 -12.50 4.51 4.96
N ARG A 55 -13.81 4.33 4.88
CA ARG A 55 -14.49 3.09 5.32
C ARG A 55 -14.05 1.89 4.49
N GLN A 56 -13.93 2.09 3.18
CA GLN A 56 -13.47 1.03 2.29
C GLN A 56 -12.01 0.67 2.58
N LEU A 57 -11.15 1.66 2.85
CA LEU A 57 -9.77 1.43 3.27
C LEU A 57 -9.69 0.64 4.59
N VAL A 58 -10.49 1.01 5.61
CA VAL A 58 -10.55 0.25 6.87
C VAL A 58 -10.95 -1.20 6.60
N LYS A 59 -11.97 -1.41 5.76
CA LYS A 59 -12.43 -2.76 5.39
C LYS A 59 -11.31 -3.54 4.69
N ALA A 60 -10.64 -2.95 3.70
CA ALA A 60 -9.56 -3.60 2.94
C ALA A 60 -8.36 -3.98 3.83
N LEU A 61 -8.02 -3.13 4.81
CA LEU A 61 -6.91 -3.37 5.72
C LEU A 61 -7.26 -4.20 6.96
N SER A 62 -8.52 -4.57 7.15
CA SER A 62 -8.95 -5.39 8.30
C SER A 62 -8.42 -6.83 8.20
N PRO A 63 -8.07 -7.47 9.34
CA PRO A 63 -7.69 -8.87 9.35
C PRO A 63 -8.79 -9.75 8.75
N GLY A 64 -8.43 -10.66 7.84
CA GLY A 64 -9.39 -11.56 7.18
C GLY A 64 -10.31 -10.85 6.19
N ALA A 65 -9.98 -9.66 5.72
CA ALA A 65 -10.72 -9.00 4.65
C ALA A 65 -10.80 -9.92 3.42
N ALA A 66 -12.01 -10.14 2.94
CA ALA A 66 -12.23 -10.85 1.68
C ALA A 66 -12.24 -9.85 0.53
N ILE A 67 -11.62 -10.23 -0.58
CA ILE A 67 -11.75 -9.48 -1.83
C ILE A 67 -13.05 -9.92 -2.48
N PRO A 68 -14.03 -9.01 -2.65
CA PRO A 68 -15.25 -9.35 -3.36
C PRO A 68 -14.93 -9.53 -4.86
N GLU A 69 -15.61 -10.44 -5.50
CA GLU A 69 -15.66 -10.46 -6.96
C GLU A 69 -16.47 -9.25 -7.44
N VAL A 70 -15.83 -8.42 -8.27
CA VAL A 70 -16.45 -7.19 -8.78
C VAL A 70 -16.34 -7.18 -10.30
N LYS A 71 -17.42 -6.82 -10.94
CA LYS A 71 -17.44 -6.63 -12.40
C LYS A 71 -16.46 -5.52 -12.78
N ALA A 72 -15.67 -5.77 -13.82
CA ALA A 72 -14.80 -4.75 -14.41
C ALA A 72 -15.60 -3.50 -14.79
N PRO A 73 -15.23 -2.30 -14.34
CA PRO A 73 -15.86 -1.06 -14.78
C PRO A 73 -15.48 -0.80 -16.24
N LYS A 74 -16.29 -0.01 -16.93
CA LYS A 74 -15.86 0.51 -18.24
C LYS A 74 -14.67 1.46 -18.05
N PRO A 75 -13.73 1.56 -19.01
CA PRO A 75 -12.62 2.48 -18.93
C PRO A 75 -13.10 3.93 -18.83
N LEU A 76 -12.33 4.79 -18.16
CA LEU A 76 -12.72 6.18 -17.94
C LEU A 76 -11.51 7.10 -17.91
N LYS A 77 -11.60 8.27 -18.56
CA LYS A 77 -10.73 9.40 -18.23
C LYS A 77 -11.23 10.02 -16.92
N ILE A 78 -10.51 9.77 -15.83
CA ILE A 78 -10.86 10.32 -14.51
C ILE A 78 -10.33 11.73 -14.29
N PHE A 79 -9.37 12.17 -15.12
CA PHE A 79 -8.86 13.53 -15.23
C PHE A 79 -8.61 13.85 -16.71
N ASP A 80 -8.39 15.12 -17.03
CA ASP A 80 -8.08 15.55 -18.39
C ASP A 80 -6.88 14.78 -18.96
N ASN A 81 -5.93 14.45 -18.08
CA ASN A 81 -4.67 13.77 -18.41
C ASN A 81 -4.49 12.41 -17.72
N VAL A 82 -5.54 11.78 -17.20
CA VAL A 82 -5.45 10.45 -16.58
C VAL A 82 -6.61 9.58 -17.01
N ALA A 83 -6.31 8.40 -17.55
CA ALA A 83 -7.28 7.36 -17.87
C ALA A 83 -7.02 6.10 -17.02
N VAL A 84 -8.10 5.43 -16.62
CA VAL A 84 -8.05 4.17 -15.86
C VAL A 84 -8.73 3.06 -16.66
N VAL A 85 -8.03 1.93 -16.73
CA VAL A 85 -8.48 0.66 -17.27
C VAL A 85 -8.40 -0.38 -16.16
N SER A 86 -9.43 -1.20 -15.96
CA SER A 86 -9.47 -2.09 -14.80
C SER A 86 -10.15 -3.43 -15.10
N THR A 87 -9.62 -4.50 -14.49
CA THR A 87 -10.31 -5.81 -14.44
C THR A 87 -11.42 -5.85 -13.36
N GLY A 88 -11.58 -4.78 -12.57
CA GLY A 88 -12.38 -4.78 -11.34
C GLY A 88 -11.56 -5.13 -10.10
N PHE A 89 -10.54 -5.96 -10.24
CA PHE A 89 -9.60 -6.32 -9.19
C PHE A 89 -8.38 -5.38 -9.16
N VAL A 90 -7.67 -5.28 -10.27
CA VAL A 90 -6.50 -4.42 -10.45
C VAL A 90 -6.72 -3.45 -11.59
N SER A 91 -6.08 -2.29 -11.52
CA SER A 91 -6.21 -1.21 -12.51
C SER A 91 -4.86 -0.79 -13.07
N ALA A 92 -4.84 -0.49 -14.36
CA ALA A 92 -3.75 0.21 -15.03
C ALA A 92 -4.13 1.68 -15.17
N THR A 93 -3.24 2.58 -14.73
CA THR A 93 -3.43 4.03 -14.76
C THR A 93 -2.55 4.67 -15.81
N ALA A 94 -3.15 5.21 -16.87
CA ALA A 94 -2.47 5.86 -17.97
C ALA A 94 -2.36 7.37 -17.76
N LEU A 95 -1.15 7.89 -17.65
CA LEU A 95 -0.85 9.32 -17.61
C LEU A 95 -0.64 9.79 -19.04
N LEU A 96 -1.55 10.64 -19.53
CA LEU A 96 -1.57 11.17 -20.87
C LEU A 96 -0.75 12.46 -20.89
N THR A 97 0.38 12.44 -21.58
CA THR A 97 1.32 13.56 -21.64
C THR A 97 1.49 14.06 -23.08
N SER A 98 2.06 15.24 -23.28
CA SER A 98 2.39 15.73 -24.60
C SER A 98 3.49 14.92 -25.32
N GLY A 99 4.24 14.08 -24.60
CA GLY A 99 5.30 13.21 -25.13
C GLY A 99 4.88 11.74 -25.33
N GLY A 100 3.64 11.39 -24.99
CA GLY A 100 3.12 10.02 -25.02
C GLY A 100 2.52 9.60 -23.68
N VAL A 101 2.45 8.30 -23.43
CA VAL A 101 1.80 7.73 -22.23
C VAL A 101 2.83 7.12 -21.28
N ILE A 102 2.68 7.42 -19.99
CA ILE A 102 3.27 6.64 -18.89
C ILE A 102 2.15 5.79 -18.33
N LEU A 103 2.25 4.47 -18.45
CA LEU A 103 1.28 3.53 -17.89
C LEU A 103 1.80 3.01 -16.56
N ILE A 104 1.06 3.24 -15.48
CA ILE A 104 1.33 2.67 -14.15
C ILE A 104 0.50 1.40 -14.03
N ASP A 105 1.18 0.28 -13.85
CA ASP A 105 0.73 -1.10 -13.88
C ASP A 105 0.19 -1.57 -15.25
N ALA A 106 0.19 -2.89 -15.45
CA ALA A 106 -0.11 -3.51 -16.74
C ALA A 106 -1.02 -4.74 -16.61
N LEU A 107 -1.80 -4.81 -15.52
CA LEU A 107 -2.70 -5.94 -15.23
C LEU A 107 -1.98 -7.30 -15.11
N GLY A 108 -2.74 -8.40 -15.07
CA GLY A 108 -2.25 -9.72 -14.65
C GLY A 108 -1.60 -10.57 -15.74
N SER A 109 -1.76 -10.24 -17.01
CA SER A 109 -1.29 -11.11 -18.09
C SER A 109 -1.05 -10.38 -19.42
N PRO A 110 -0.28 -10.99 -20.36
CA PRO A 110 -0.18 -10.51 -21.74
C PRO A 110 -1.56 -10.43 -22.43
N ASP A 111 -2.46 -11.36 -22.11
CA ASP A 111 -3.83 -11.37 -22.60
C ASP A 111 -4.65 -10.18 -22.10
N ASP A 112 -4.48 -9.79 -20.83
CA ASP A 112 -5.13 -8.59 -20.29
C ASP A 112 -4.63 -7.33 -21.00
N ALA A 113 -3.32 -7.23 -21.24
CA ALA A 113 -2.79 -6.12 -22.03
C ALA A 113 -3.39 -6.07 -23.44
N LYS A 114 -3.45 -7.21 -24.12
CA LYS A 114 -3.97 -7.34 -25.49
C LYS A 114 -5.48 -7.14 -25.59
N LYS A 115 -6.26 -7.70 -24.65
CA LYS A 115 -7.73 -7.79 -24.73
C LYS A 115 -8.43 -6.69 -23.94
N ILE A 116 -7.74 -6.06 -22.96
CA ILE A 116 -8.31 -5.05 -22.07
C ILE A 116 -7.57 -3.72 -22.25
N ILE A 117 -6.26 -3.61 -21.88
CA ILE A 117 -5.56 -2.32 -21.91
C ILE A 117 -5.61 -1.67 -23.28
N VAL A 118 -5.20 -2.40 -24.31
CA VAL A 118 -5.07 -1.86 -25.67
C VAL A 118 -6.43 -1.41 -26.25
N PRO A 119 -7.49 -2.24 -26.28
CA PRO A 119 -8.77 -1.80 -26.82
C PRO A 119 -9.46 -0.74 -25.97
N GLU A 120 -9.32 -0.80 -24.64
CA GLU A 120 -9.95 0.18 -23.77
C GLU A 120 -9.28 1.56 -23.84
N LEU A 121 -7.95 1.64 -23.94
CA LEU A 121 -7.27 2.91 -24.23
C LEU A 121 -7.72 3.49 -25.57
N ARG A 122 -7.82 2.67 -26.63
CA ARG A 122 -8.35 3.11 -27.92
C ARG A 122 -9.77 3.65 -27.83
N SER A 123 -10.64 3.01 -27.06
CA SER A 123 -12.02 3.48 -26.85
C SER A 123 -12.09 4.85 -26.18
N LEU A 124 -11.05 5.22 -25.43
CA LEU A 124 -10.89 6.55 -24.83
C LEU A 124 -10.16 7.55 -25.74
N GLY A 125 -9.87 7.17 -26.99
CA GLY A 125 -9.13 8.01 -27.93
C GLY A 125 -7.63 8.11 -27.61
N VAL A 126 -7.07 7.14 -26.90
CA VAL A 126 -5.64 7.04 -26.60
C VAL A 126 -5.00 5.99 -27.51
N ASP A 127 -4.00 6.37 -28.29
CA ASP A 127 -3.26 5.44 -29.13
C ASP A 127 -2.24 4.64 -28.28
N PRO A 128 -2.38 3.31 -28.15
CA PRO A 128 -1.45 2.48 -27.38
C PRO A 128 -0.01 2.52 -27.90
N SER A 129 0.23 2.87 -29.19
CA SER A 129 1.58 3.02 -29.75
C SER A 129 2.35 4.19 -29.12
N THR A 130 1.65 5.09 -28.44
CA THR A 130 2.26 6.21 -27.70
C THR A 130 2.71 5.85 -26.29
N ILE A 131 2.49 4.61 -25.82
CA ILE A 131 3.00 4.16 -24.52
C ILE A 131 4.53 4.14 -24.58
N LYS A 132 5.17 5.00 -23.80
CA LYS A 132 6.64 5.11 -23.71
C LYS A 132 7.21 4.35 -22.52
N TYR A 133 6.46 4.32 -21.41
CA TYR A 133 6.88 3.67 -20.18
C TYR A 133 5.74 2.85 -19.59
N VAL A 134 6.08 1.67 -19.08
CA VAL A 134 5.24 0.85 -18.21
C VAL A 134 5.94 0.80 -16.87
N VAL A 135 5.32 1.34 -15.84
CA VAL A 135 5.84 1.38 -14.48
C VAL A 135 5.11 0.33 -13.67
N ALA A 136 5.76 -0.77 -13.30
CA ALA A 136 5.20 -1.70 -12.34
C ALA A 136 5.35 -1.12 -10.92
N ALA A 137 4.24 -0.86 -10.24
CA ALA A 137 4.23 -0.31 -8.90
C ALA A 137 4.87 -1.27 -7.90
N HIS A 138 4.78 -2.58 -8.15
CA HIS A 138 5.48 -3.61 -7.40
C HIS A 138 5.59 -4.95 -8.17
N GLY A 139 6.32 -5.90 -7.60
CA GLY A 139 6.74 -7.15 -8.23
C GLY A 139 5.73 -8.30 -8.17
N HIS A 140 4.41 -8.05 -8.07
CA HIS A 140 3.39 -9.08 -8.25
C HIS A 140 2.85 -9.11 -9.67
N SER A 141 2.44 -10.29 -10.12
CA SER A 141 2.09 -10.53 -11.53
C SER A 141 0.89 -9.75 -12.02
N ASP A 142 -0.04 -9.38 -11.14
CA ASP A 142 -1.22 -8.58 -11.46
C ASP A 142 -0.89 -7.09 -11.72
N HIS A 143 0.37 -6.66 -11.52
CA HIS A 143 0.84 -5.31 -11.83
C HIS A 143 1.78 -5.26 -13.03
N PHE A 144 2.52 -6.31 -13.29
CA PHE A 144 3.47 -6.34 -14.41
C PHE A 144 3.07 -7.30 -15.55
N GLY A 145 2.01 -8.10 -15.40
CA GLY A 145 1.72 -9.23 -16.27
C GLY A 145 1.62 -8.92 -17.76
N GLY A 146 1.13 -7.76 -18.11
CA GLY A 146 1.06 -7.27 -19.49
C GLY A 146 2.26 -6.46 -19.96
N ALA A 147 3.22 -6.16 -19.08
CA ALA A 147 4.31 -5.21 -19.39
C ALA A 147 5.20 -5.67 -20.54
N GLN A 148 5.58 -6.96 -20.59
CA GLN A 148 6.40 -7.48 -21.68
C GLN A 148 5.68 -7.42 -23.03
N TYR A 149 4.37 -7.71 -23.05
CA TYR A 149 3.58 -7.58 -24.27
C TYR A 149 3.59 -6.13 -24.78
N LEU A 150 3.42 -5.15 -23.90
CA LEU A 150 3.45 -3.73 -24.29
C LEU A 150 4.85 -3.29 -24.76
N ALA A 151 5.90 -3.81 -24.15
CA ALA A 151 7.27 -3.59 -24.58
C ALA A 151 7.52 -4.17 -25.99
N ASP A 152 7.13 -5.41 -26.24
CA ASP A 152 7.36 -6.10 -27.50
C ASP A 152 6.52 -5.50 -28.64
N GLN A 153 5.28 -5.06 -28.37
CA GLN A 153 4.37 -4.54 -29.40
C GLN A 153 4.56 -3.06 -29.71
N TYR A 154 4.93 -2.25 -28.70
CA TYR A 154 4.93 -0.79 -28.81
C TYR A 154 6.27 -0.15 -28.47
N GLY A 155 7.27 -0.95 -28.09
CA GLY A 155 8.58 -0.44 -27.71
C GLY A 155 8.58 0.30 -26.37
N ALA A 156 7.59 0.04 -25.51
CA ALA A 156 7.52 0.65 -24.18
C ALA A 156 8.67 0.16 -23.30
N ARG A 157 9.28 1.07 -22.51
CA ARG A 157 10.32 0.72 -21.55
C ARG A 157 9.67 0.29 -20.24
N VAL A 158 10.09 -0.82 -19.69
CA VAL A 158 9.54 -1.36 -18.43
C VAL A 158 10.38 -0.89 -17.25
N MET A 159 9.73 -0.30 -16.24
CA MET A 159 10.37 0.26 -15.06
C MET A 159 9.86 -0.44 -13.80
N MET A 160 10.78 -0.81 -12.90
CA MET A 160 10.47 -1.42 -11.60
C MET A 160 11.62 -1.15 -10.64
N ALA A 161 11.37 -1.15 -9.33
CA ALA A 161 12.44 -0.99 -8.35
C ALA A 161 13.39 -2.19 -8.34
N PRO A 162 14.71 -2.00 -8.08
CA PRO A 162 15.68 -3.08 -8.12
C PRO A 162 15.36 -4.25 -7.17
N ALA A 163 14.70 -3.99 -6.05
CA ALA A 163 14.32 -5.03 -5.10
C ALA A 163 13.24 -5.95 -5.70
N ASP A 164 12.31 -5.39 -6.45
CA ASP A 164 11.24 -6.16 -7.07
C ASP A 164 11.67 -6.83 -8.38
N TRP A 165 12.62 -6.24 -9.12
CA TRP A 165 13.30 -7.00 -10.18
C TRP A 165 13.93 -8.29 -9.64
N ARG A 166 14.53 -8.26 -8.43
CA ARG A 166 15.09 -9.46 -7.78
C ARG A 166 14.00 -10.42 -7.32
N LEU A 167 12.88 -9.90 -6.79
CA LEU A 167 11.72 -10.71 -6.40
C LEU A 167 11.18 -11.49 -7.62
N VAL A 168 10.88 -10.80 -8.71
CA VAL A 168 10.40 -11.39 -9.97
C VAL A 168 11.39 -12.43 -10.51
N ALA A 169 12.70 -12.15 -10.47
CA ALA A 169 13.73 -13.08 -10.92
C ALA A 169 13.84 -14.33 -10.03
N ALA A 170 13.51 -14.23 -8.74
CA ALA A 170 13.50 -15.36 -7.81
C ALA A 170 12.24 -16.24 -8.02
N ASP A 171 11.08 -15.60 -8.16
CA ASP A 171 9.78 -16.28 -8.30
C ASP A 171 9.57 -16.87 -9.70
N ARG A 172 10.22 -16.29 -10.71
CA ARG A 172 10.20 -16.74 -12.12
C ARG A 172 8.78 -16.97 -12.68
N PRO A 173 7.84 -16.05 -12.53
CA PRO A 173 6.52 -16.21 -13.10
C PRO A 173 6.61 -16.22 -14.65
N ALA A 174 5.73 -16.99 -15.30
CA ALA A 174 5.76 -17.19 -16.74
C ALA A 174 5.58 -15.90 -17.55
N ASN A 175 4.94 -14.89 -16.97
CA ASN A 175 4.70 -13.57 -17.55
C ASN A 175 5.69 -12.50 -17.06
N ALA A 176 6.82 -12.88 -16.46
CA ALA A 176 7.83 -11.94 -16.00
C ALA A 176 8.37 -11.09 -17.15
N PRO A 177 8.39 -9.76 -17.03
CA PRO A 177 9.03 -8.92 -18.01
C PRO A 177 10.56 -9.03 -17.90
N LYS A 178 11.24 -8.81 -19.01
CA LYS A 178 12.69 -8.65 -19.01
C LYS A 178 13.05 -7.39 -18.23
N ARG A 179 14.07 -7.51 -17.34
CA ARG A 179 14.58 -6.35 -16.61
C ARG A 179 15.07 -5.29 -17.61
N ASP A 180 14.58 -4.06 -17.45
CA ASP A 180 14.91 -2.95 -18.35
C ASP A 180 15.40 -1.74 -17.56
N LEU A 181 14.54 -0.97 -16.90
CA LEU A 181 14.92 0.23 -16.17
C LEU A 181 14.66 0.08 -14.66
N ASP A 182 15.62 0.56 -13.87
CA ASP A 182 15.48 0.62 -12.42
C ASP A 182 14.80 1.91 -11.99
N ILE A 183 13.97 1.84 -10.94
CA ILE A 183 13.39 3.00 -10.25
C ILE A 183 14.12 3.19 -8.93
N ALA A 184 14.67 4.38 -8.71
CA ALA A 184 15.26 4.80 -7.43
C ALA A 184 14.29 5.66 -6.62
N ASP A 185 14.46 5.70 -5.28
CA ASP A 185 13.70 6.61 -4.42
C ASP A 185 13.97 8.07 -4.79
N GLY A 186 12.89 8.85 -4.93
CA GLY A 186 12.97 10.24 -5.35
C GLY A 186 13.25 10.45 -6.83
N GLN A 187 13.38 9.38 -7.64
CA GLN A 187 13.59 9.51 -9.07
C GLN A 187 12.43 10.26 -9.73
N ARG A 188 12.79 11.14 -10.67
CA ARG A 188 11.85 11.91 -11.47
C ARG A 188 11.89 11.43 -12.92
N LEU A 189 10.73 11.09 -13.46
CA LEU A 189 10.54 10.78 -14.87
C LEU A 189 9.75 11.90 -15.52
N THR A 190 10.34 12.60 -16.48
CA THR A 190 9.65 13.62 -17.27
C THR A 190 9.37 13.09 -18.66
N LEU A 191 8.10 13.15 -19.06
CA LEU A 191 7.66 12.86 -20.43
C LEU A 191 6.74 13.98 -20.88
N GLY A 192 7.16 14.71 -21.91
CA GLY A 192 6.44 15.90 -22.37
C GLY A 192 6.23 16.93 -21.24
N ASP A 193 4.98 17.28 -20.98
CA ASP A 193 4.56 18.28 -19.99
C ASP A 193 4.35 17.72 -18.57
N THR A 194 4.65 16.45 -18.35
CA THR A 194 4.35 15.77 -17.08
C THR A 194 5.62 15.20 -16.46
N THR A 195 5.82 15.45 -15.15
CA THR A 195 6.87 14.85 -14.35
C THR A 195 6.25 14.00 -13.24
N VAL A 196 6.60 12.72 -13.20
CA VAL A 196 6.25 11.78 -12.13
C VAL A 196 7.44 11.67 -11.18
N THR A 197 7.21 11.76 -9.88
CA THR A 197 8.22 11.49 -8.85
C THR A 197 7.90 10.16 -8.18
N PHE A 198 8.83 9.22 -8.21
CA PHE A 198 8.68 7.90 -7.60
C PHE A 198 9.23 7.89 -6.18
N HIS A 199 8.50 7.27 -5.26
CA HIS A 199 8.94 7.08 -3.89
C HIS A 199 8.90 5.60 -3.54
N ASN A 200 10.01 5.07 -3.03
CA ASN A 200 10.03 3.71 -2.52
C ASN A 200 9.20 3.62 -1.24
N THR A 201 8.22 2.71 -1.25
CA THR A 201 7.32 2.45 -0.14
C THR A 201 7.28 0.95 0.17
N PRO A 202 8.46 0.34 0.52
CA PRO A 202 8.56 -1.08 0.76
C PRO A 202 7.64 -1.56 1.90
N GLY A 203 7.28 -2.82 1.85
CA GLY A 203 6.48 -3.47 2.88
C GLY A 203 5.49 -4.45 2.30
N HIS A 204 4.66 -4.06 1.33
CA HIS A 204 3.84 -4.98 0.55
C HIS A 204 4.74 -5.92 -0.27
N THR A 205 5.66 -5.35 -1.04
CA THR A 205 6.86 -6.01 -1.56
C THR A 205 8.10 -5.24 -1.14
N PRO A 206 9.32 -5.82 -1.25
CA PRO A 206 10.56 -5.10 -0.94
C PRO A 206 10.83 -3.88 -1.83
N GLY A 207 10.25 -3.84 -3.05
CA GLY A 207 10.47 -2.79 -4.03
C GLY A 207 9.21 -2.00 -4.39
N THR A 208 8.15 -2.05 -3.60
CA THR A 208 6.94 -1.26 -3.84
C THR A 208 7.28 0.22 -4.03
N VAL A 209 6.68 0.83 -5.06
CA VAL A 209 6.85 2.24 -5.44
C VAL A 209 5.49 2.95 -5.44
N SER A 210 5.43 4.12 -4.83
CA SER A 210 4.24 4.99 -4.84
C SER A 210 4.58 6.31 -5.55
N PRO A 211 4.04 6.57 -6.73
CA PRO A 211 4.29 7.80 -7.49
C PRO A 211 3.44 8.97 -7.00
N ILE A 212 4.00 10.19 -7.13
CA ILE A 212 3.29 11.47 -7.03
C ILE A 212 3.42 12.19 -8.38
N PHE A 213 2.30 12.69 -8.91
CA PHE A 213 2.26 13.31 -10.23
C PHE A 213 1.14 14.36 -10.36
N PRO A 214 1.29 15.32 -11.30
CA PRO A 214 0.27 16.34 -11.55
C PRO A 214 -0.89 15.76 -12.36
N VAL A 215 -2.11 16.17 -11.99
CA VAL A 215 -3.33 15.89 -12.77
C VAL A 215 -4.09 17.17 -13.03
N ARG A 216 -4.99 17.14 -14.01
CA ARG A 216 -5.82 18.29 -14.40
C ARG A 216 -7.28 17.88 -14.48
N TRP A 217 -8.14 18.70 -13.90
CA TRP A 217 -9.59 18.55 -14.01
C TRP A 217 -10.23 19.84 -14.47
N LYS A 218 -10.82 19.84 -15.67
CA LYS A 218 -11.39 21.05 -16.31
C LYS A 218 -10.40 22.21 -16.30
N GLY A 219 -9.13 21.90 -16.59
CA GLY A 219 -8.03 22.85 -16.63
C GLY A 219 -7.42 23.21 -15.27
N GLN A 220 -8.06 22.90 -14.15
CA GLN A 220 -7.51 23.10 -12.81
C GLN A 220 -6.43 22.06 -12.48
N ARG A 221 -5.35 22.53 -11.85
CA ARG A 221 -4.22 21.64 -11.45
C ARG A 221 -4.46 21.05 -10.09
N HIS A 222 -4.19 19.77 -9.98
CA HIS A 222 -4.17 18.98 -8.75
C HIS A 222 -2.90 18.15 -8.68
N THR A 223 -2.60 17.64 -7.50
CA THR A 223 -1.47 16.72 -7.28
C THR A 223 -2.02 15.38 -6.80
N ALA A 224 -1.79 14.35 -7.59
CA ALA A 224 -2.21 12.99 -7.27
C ALA A 224 -1.07 12.19 -6.66
N MET A 225 -1.42 11.28 -5.75
CA MET A 225 -0.61 10.13 -5.40
C MET A 225 -1.31 8.84 -5.84
N LEU A 226 -0.53 7.80 -6.11
CA LEU A 226 -1.01 6.43 -6.20
C LEU A 226 -0.26 5.59 -5.17
N TRP A 227 -0.99 4.93 -4.23
CA TRP A 227 -0.35 4.02 -3.29
C TRP A 227 -0.08 2.68 -3.96
N GLY A 228 1.20 2.30 -4.07
CA GLY A 228 1.64 1.21 -4.93
C GLY A 228 1.42 -0.21 -4.40
N GLY A 229 1.06 -0.39 -3.12
CA GLY A 229 0.83 -1.74 -2.57
C GLY A 229 0.00 -1.69 -1.30
N THR A 230 -1.30 -1.97 -1.40
CA THR A 230 -2.25 -1.74 -0.30
C THR A 230 -2.32 -2.89 0.69
N ASN A 231 -2.27 -4.15 0.23
CA ASN A 231 -2.42 -5.29 1.12
C ASN A 231 -1.24 -5.40 2.11
N PRO A 232 -1.51 -5.46 3.44
CA PRO A 232 -0.45 -5.57 4.42
C PRO A 232 0.28 -6.91 4.33
N PRO A 233 1.63 -6.92 4.44
CA PRO A 233 2.40 -8.15 4.44
C PRO A 233 2.04 -9.04 5.66
N THR A 234 2.36 -10.34 5.58
CA THR A 234 2.09 -11.30 6.66
C THR A 234 3.11 -11.21 7.78
N ALA A 235 4.41 -11.06 7.44
CA ALA A 235 5.48 -11.04 8.44
C ALA A 235 5.50 -9.71 9.23
N THR A 236 5.64 -9.79 10.55
CA THR A 236 5.68 -8.61 11.44
C THR A 236 6.81 -7.64 11.09
N LYS A 237 7.96 -8.16 10.64
CA LYS A 237 9.09 -7.34 10.18
C LYS A 237 8.66 -6.45 9.01
N ASP A 238 7.99 -7.03 8.03
CA ASP A 238 7.57 -6.32 6.81
C ASP A 238 6.39 -5.37 7.10
N LYS A 239 5.50 -5.71 8.06
CA LYS A 239 4.49 -4.77 8.58
C LYS A 239 5.13 -3.51 9.18
N ARG A 240 6.26 -3.64 9.88
CA ARG A 240 7.00 -2.49 10.42
C ARG A 240 7.63 -1.65 9.31
N THR A 241 8.18 -2.30 8.29
CA THR A 241 8.70 -1.63 7.09
C THR A 241 7.58 -0.89 6.36
N TYR A 242 6.43 -1.54 6.17
CA TYR A 242 5.24 -0.91 5.59
C TYR A 242 4.79 0.31 6.39
N LEU A 243 4.72 0.20 7.72
CA LEU A 243 4.38 1.33 8.59
C LEU A 243 5.36 2.50 8.45
N ALA A 244 6.66 2.22 8.38
CA ALA A 244 7.67 3.25 8.15
C ALA A 244 7.48 3.93 6.77
N SER A 245 7.15 3.17 5.74
CA SER A 245 6.82 3.68 4.40
C SER A 245 5.58 4.58 4.41
N VAL A 246 4.51 4.19 5.10
CA VAL A 246 3.31 5.01 5.27
C VAL A 246 3.65 6.36 5.91
N LEU A 247 4.45 6.36 6.98
CA LEU A 247 4.85 7.58 7.68
C LEU A 247 5.71 8.50 6.80
N ALA A 248 6.72 7.93 6.12
CA ALA A 248 7.60 8.69 5.23
C ALA A 248 6.83 9.27 4.04
N PHE A 249 5.99 8.46 3.39
CA PHE A 249 5.21 8.89 2.23
C PHE A 249 4.16 9.95 2.60
N THR A 250 3.55 9.87 3.79
CA THR A 250 2.65 10.91 4.31
C THR A 250 3.33 12.28 4.37
N ALA A 251 4.61 12.33 4.78
CA ALA A 251 5.38 13.58 4.77
C ALA A 251 5.64 14.08 3.35
N ARG A 252 5.96 13.19 2.40
CA ARG A 252 6.14 13.52 0.97
C ARG A 252 4.87 14.07 0.36
N MET A 253 3.71 13.44 0.63
CA MET A 253 2.40 13.91 0.17
C MET A 253 2.08 15.32 0.67
N ARG A 254 2.37 15.61 1.94
CA ARG A 254 2.16 16.95 2.52
C ARG A 254 3.03 17.98 1.83
N GLN A 255 4.31 17.67 1.61
CA GLN A 255 5.26 18.56 0.94
C GLN A 255 4.85 18.84 -0.52
N ALA A 256 4.31 17.82 -1.20
CA ALA A 256 3.85 17.95 -2.59
C ALA A 256 2.45 18.56 -2.73
N GLY A 257 1.72 18.79 -1.63
CA GLY A 257 0.36 19.32 -1.66
C GLY A 257 -0.65 18.34 -2.28
N VAL A 258 -0.49 17.03 -2.03
CA VAL A 258 -1.37 16.00 -2.59
C VAL A 258 -2.80 16.20 -2.12
N ASP A 259 -3.73 16.31 -3.07
CA ASP A 259 -5.17 16.49 -2.88
C ASP A 259 -6.02 15.46 -3.64
N VAL A 260 -5.37 14.56 -4.41
CA VAL A 260 -5.97 13.44 -5.14
C VAL A 260 -5.36 12.13 -4.67
N GLU A 261 -6.20 11.18 -4.33
CA GLU A 261 -5.81 9.83 -3.93
C GLU A 261 -6.26 8.83 -4.97
N LEU A 262 -5.33 7.98 -5.41
CA LEU A 262 -5.53 6.87 -6.33
C LEU A 262 -4.93 5.58 -5.75
N ASN A 263 -5.51 4.47 -6.16
CA ASN A 263 -5.06 3.13 -5.79
C ASN A 263 -5.05 2.21 -7.02
N ASN A 264 -4.07 1.34 -7.11
CA ASN A 264 -4.02 0.32 -8.17
C ASN A 264 -5.07 -0.81 -7.96
N HIS A 265 -5.57 -0.97 -6.73
CA HIS A 265 -6.74 -1.79 -6.42
C HIS A 265 -7.91 -0.91 -6.02
N GLY A 266 -8.70 -0.46 -6.98
CA GLY A 266 -9.84 0.45 -6.75
C GLY A 266 -10.93 -0.11 -5.82
N LEU A 267 -10.81 -1.37 -5.41
CA LEU A 267 -11.60 -1.98 -4.35
C LEU A 267 -11.18 -1.47 -2.95
N CYS A 268 -9.95 -1.01 -2.78
CA CYS A 268 -9.40 -0.66 -1.47
C CYS A 268 -9.74 0.77 -1.05
N ASP A 269 -10.08 1.64 -2.01
CA ASP A 269 -10.29 3.07 -1.81
C ASP A 269 -11.64 3.59 -2.33
N ASN A 270 -12.56 2.67 -2.64
CA ASN A 270 -13.83 2.99 -3.31
C ASN A 270 -13.66 3.57 -4.73
N GLY A 271 -12.51 3.36 -5.37
CA GLY A 271 -12.15 3.94 -6.67
C GLY A 271 -13.09 3.53 -7.78
N LEU A 272 -13.54 2.26 -7.79
CA LEU A 272 -14.49 1.78 -8.81
C LEU A 272 -15.84 2.49 -8.70
N ALA A 273 -16.37 2.71 -7.51
CA ALA A 273 -17.60 3.46 -7.31
C ALA A 273 -17.43 4.95 -7.68
N ARG A 274 -16.26 5.54 -7.36
CA ARG A 274 -15.92 6.92 -7.80
C ARG A 274 -15.86 7.04 -9.32
N MET A 275 -15.41 6.00 -10.05
CA MET A 275 -15.48 5.97 -11.52
C MET A 275 -16.92 6.00 -12.02
N GLU A 276 -17.81 5.23 -11.42
CA GLU A 276 -19.24 5.21 -11.81
C GLU A 276 -19.94 6.53 -11.44
N GLU A 277 -19.63 7.11 -10.29
CA GLU A 277 -20.13 8.44 -9.88
C GLU A 277 -19.71 9.51 -10.91
N LEU A 278 -18.44 9.52 -11.30
CA LEU A 278 -17.93 10.46 -12.29
C LEU A 278 -18.57 10.26 -13.67
N ARG A 279 -18.82 9.00 -14.08
CA ARG A 279 -19.51 8.64 -15.32
C ARG A 279 -20.97 9.09 -15.34
N GLY A 280 -21.65 8.95 -14.19
CA GLY A 280 -23.05 9.32 -14.03
C GLY A 280 -23.30 10.84 -14.06
N GLY A 281 -22.21 11.63 -14.09
CA GLY A 281 -22.34 13.10 -14.21
C GLY A 281 -23.02 13.75 -13.01
N SER A 282 -22.88 13.20 -11.80
CA SER A 282 -23.37 13.80 -10.53
C SER A 282 -22.67 15.15 -10.27
N SER A 283 -22.79 16.00 -11.25
CA SER A 283 -21.91 17.08 -11.65
C SER A 283 -22.05 18.37 -10.83
N GLY A 284 -22.76 18.34 -9.70
CA GLY A 284 -22.71 19.45 -8.76
C GLY A 284 -21.53 19.41 -7.80
N ALA A 285 -20.89 18.26 -7.60
CA ALA A 285 -19.92 18.02 -6.53
C ALA A 285 -18.44 18.02 -6.97
N GLY A 286 -18.12 18.24 -8.24
CA GLY A 286 -16.74 18.19 -8.74
C GLY A 286 -16.26 16.78 -9.09
N ASN A 287 -14.94 16.55 -9.11
CA ASN A 287 -14.36 15.24 -9.38
C ASN A 287 -14.25 14.45 -8.06
N PRO A 288 -14.85 13.23 -7.93
CA PRO A 288 -14.82 12.46 -6.68
C PRO A 288 -13.44 11.94 -6.30
N PHE A 289 -12.46 11.99 -7.19
CA PHE A 289 -11.06 11.68 -6.90
C PHE A 289 -10.29 12.86 -6.29
N VAL A 290 -10.79 14.09 -6.41
CA VAL A 290 -10.24 15.27 -5.73
C VAL A 290 -10.79 15.30 -4.32
N ILE A 291 -10.12 14.60 -3.40
CA ILE A 291 -10.58 14.48 -2.01
C ILE A 291 -10.11 15.62 -1.11
N GLY A 292 -9.17 16.43 -1.60
CA GLY A 292 -8.55 17.53 -0.84
C GLY A 292 -7.44 17.08 0.10
N ALA A 293 -6.46 17.94 0.34
CA ALA A 293 -5.27 17.60 1.11
C ALA A 293 -5.56 17.11 2.55
N PRO A 294 -6.52 17.68 3.32
CA PRO A 294 -6.83 17.17 4.65
C PRO A 294 -7.35 15.74 4.65
N ARG A 295 -8.18 15.38 3.66
CA ARG A 295 -8.74 14.02 3.53
C ARG A 295 -7.67 13.04 3.04
N ALA A 296 -6.78 13.45 2.12
CA ALA A 296 -5.64 12.65 1.68
C ALA A 296 -4.68 12.33 2.84
N GLN A 297 -4.42 13.30 3.72
CA GLN A 297 -3.64 13.07 4.95
C GLN A 297 -4.37 12.14 5.93
N ARG A 298 -5.70 12.24 6.03
CA ARG A 298 -6.52 11.34 6.86
C ARG A 298 -6.51 9.90 6.32
N PHE A 299 -6.51 9.73 5.01
CA PHE A 299 -6.35 8.42 4.36
C PHE A 299 -5.06 7.72 4.85
N MET A 300 -3.93 8.40 4.79
CA MET A 300 -2.66 7.86 5.29
C MET A 300 -2.67 7.61 6.80
N LYS A 301 -3.39 8.45 7.57
CA LYS A 301 -3.52 8.26 9.01
C LYS A 301 -4.36 7.04 9.38
N VAL A 302 -5.38 6.73 8.58
CA VAL A 302 -6.14 5.48 8.68
C VAL A 302 -5.22 4.28 8.38
N MET A 303 -4.45 4.32 7.29
CA MET A 303 -3.47 3.28 6.96
C MET A 303 -2.47 3.05 8.10
N GLU A 304 -1.86 4.13 8.61
CA GLU A 304 -0.95 4.07 9.76
C GLU A 304 -1.61 3.34 10.95
N THR A 305 -2.84 3.75 11.27
CA THR A 305 -3.56 3.23 12.44
C THR A 305 -3.92 1.75 12.26
N MET A 306 -4.36 1.35 11.08
CA MET A 306 -4.62 -0.06 10.73
C MET A 306 -3.34 -0.91 10.82
N MET A 307 -2.21 -0.41 10.31
CA MET A 307 -0.92 -1.12 10.40
C MET A 307 -0.43 -1.27 11.84
N ARG A 308 -0.63 -0.25 12.70
CA ARG A 308 -0.34 -0.37 14.14
C ARG A 308 -1.21 -1.44 14.79
N GLY A 309 -2.48 -1.55 14.39
CA GLY A 309 -3.39 -2.61 14.82
C GLY A 309 -2.91 -4.00 14.39
N ARG A 310 -2.46 -4.15 13.13
CA ARG A 310 -1.90 -5.42 12.63
C ARG A 310 -0.65 -5.85 13.40
N ILE A 311 0.27 -4.91 13.70
CA ILE A 311 1.47 -5.18 14.49
C ILE A 311 1.10 -5.53 15.94
N ALA A 312 0.12 -4.85 16.53
CA ALA A 312 -0.36 -5.16 17.87
C ALA A 312 -1.00 -6.55 17.94
N SER A 313 -1.78 -6.95 16.91
CA SER A 313 -2.34 -8.31 16.80
C SER A 313 -1.26 -9.40 16.82
N ASP A 314 -0.13 -9.17 16.11
CA ASP A 314 0.99 -10.12 16.12
C ASP A 314 1.63 -10.21 17.51
N GLN A 315 1.75 -9.08 18.21
CA GLN A 315 2.30 -9.03 19.58
C GLN A 315 1.39 -9.77 20.57
N GLU A 316 0.07 -9.53 20.51
CA GLU A 316 -0.93 -10.24 21.32
C GLU A 316 -0.90 -11.74 21.09
N ALA A 317 -0.78 -12.17 19.83
CA ALA A 317 -0.67 -13.59 19.47
C ALA A 317 0.61 -14.22 20.03
N SER A 318 1.73 -13.49 20.05
CA SER A 318 3.02 -13.99 20.58
C SER A 318 3.07 -14.08 22.11
N THR A 319 2.25 -13.28 22.80
CA THR A 319 2.18 -13.29 24.30
C THR A 319 1.09 -14.20 24.86
N GLY A 320 0.34 -14.91 24.00
CA GLY A 320 -0.77 -15.79 24.43
C GLY A 320 -2.02 -15.04 24.92
N THR A 321 -2.07 -13.71 24.78
CA THR A 321 -3.16 -12.83 25.27
C THR A 321 -4.33 -12.67 24.29
N ARG A 322 -4.45 -13.53 23.29
CA ARG A 322 -5.51 -13.47 22.29
C ARG A 322 -6.89 -13.73 22.92
N PRO A 323 -7.88 -12.84 22.79
CA PRO A 323 -9.26 -13.17 23.11
C PRO A 323 -9.71 -14.36 22.26
N ALA A 324 -10.48 -15.28 22.83
CA ALA A 324 -11.01 -16.43 22.12
C ALA A 324 -11.72 -15.96 20.83
N ALA A 325 -11.19 -16.34 19.67
CA ALA A 325 -11.81 -16.05 18.39
C ALA A 325 -13.09 -16.88 18.29
N GLY A 326 -14.23 -16.21 18.11
CA GLY A 326 -15.41 -16.89 17.63
C GLY A 326 -15.08 -17.65 16.34
N SER A 327 -15.52 -18.90 16.24
CA SER A 327 -15.25 -19.82 15.14
C SER A 327 -15.74 -19.26 13.80
N ALA A 328 -14.87 -18.53 13.11
CA ALA A 328 -15.03 -18.25 11.69
C ALA A 328 -14.52 -19.48 10.92
N GLY A 329 -15.38 -20.05 10.09
CA GLY A 329 -15.02 -21.16 9.20
C GLY A 329 -13.83 -20.82 8.28
N PRO A 330 -13.29 -21.81 7.54
CA PRO A 330 -12.07 -21.59 6.75
C PRO A 330 -12.34 -20.55 5.65
N VAL A 331 -11.88 -19.35 5.89
CA VAL A 331 -11.80 -18.30 4.85
C VAL A 331 -10.63 -18.70 3.95
N ARG A 332 -10.88 -18.85 2.65
CA ARG A 332 -9.80 -18.99 1.66
C ARG A 332 -8.83 -17.81 1.87
N SER A 333 -7.58 -18.15 2.16
CA SER A 333 -6.51 -17.16 2.23
C SER A 333 -6.48 -16.36 0.91
N ILE A 334 -6.42 -15.05 1.02
CA ILE A 334 -6.08 -14.19 -0.12
C ILE A 334 -4.75 -14.69 -0.65
N PRO A 335 -4.60 -14.94 -1.97
CA PRO A 335 -3.29 -15.15 -2.55
C PRO A 335 -2.35 -14.01 -2.16
N ASP A 336 -1.05 -14.29 -1.98
CA ASP A 336 -0.05 -13.29 -1.59
C ASP A 336 0.14 -12.15 -2.64
N CYS A 337 -0.66 -12.16 -3.69
CA CYS A 337 -0.63 -11.25 -4.85
C CYS A 337 -1.54 -10.01 -4.72
N CYS A 338 -2.06 -9.66 -3.53
CA CYS A 338 -2.86 -8.43 -3.40
C CYS A 338 -2.23 -7.44 -2.44
#